data_aa37d7e38d5799bfb2f84afaf08f48f1
#
_entry.id   aa37d7e38d5799bfb2f84afaf08f48f1
#
_cell.length_a   1.000
_cell.length_b   1.000
_cell.length_c   1.000
_cell.angle_alpha   90.00
_cell.angle_beta   90.00
_cell.angle_gamma   90.00
#
_symmetry.space_group_name_H-M   'P 1'
#
loop_
_entity.id
_entity.type
_entity.pdbx_description
1 polymer ?
#
loop_
_entity_poly.entity_id
_entity_poly.type
_entity_poly.pdbx_seq_one_letter_code
_entity_poly.pdbx_strand_id
1 'polypeptide(L)'
;MPVHNIVRGAGSKRKLVHPAQLTLLGFLIGIAAGTALLALPISRTGPGGASLIEAFLTAVSAKCVTGHVIVDTRTYWSGFGQVVIMMLIQVGGFGVMTFASIIGIAVVRRLSLRSRITAADDTILVSGPTAKAEAFSLRR
;
A
#
# COMPACT_ATOMS: atom_id res chain seq x y z
N MET A 1 -5.14 -41.48 -30.10
CA MET A 1 -6.08 -40.36 -30.25
C MET A 1 -5.62 -39.20 -29.39
N PRO A 2 -5.28 -38.05 -29.92
CA PRO A 2 -4.60 -37.00 -29.20
C PRO A 2 -5.57 -36.08 -28.51
N VAL A 3 -5.49 -35.98 -27.20
CA VAL A 3 -6.18 -34.94 -26.37
C VAL A 3 -5.25 -33.74 -26.19
N HIS A 4 -4.78 -33.17 -27.28
CA HIS A 4 -4.10 -31.90 -27.32
C HIS A 4 -5.04 -30.88 -27.95
N ASN A 5 -5.74 -30.06 -27.20
CA ASN A 5 -6.22 -28.75 -27.63
C ASN A 5 -7.43 -28.27 -26.83
N ILE A 6 -7.31 -28.05 -25.51
CA ILE A 6 -8.22 -27.17 -24.81
C ILE A 6 -7.45 -26.40 -23.72
N VAL A 7 -6.55 -25.51 -24.06
CA VAL A 7 -6.20 -24.33 -23.25
C VAL A 7 -5.60 -23.26 -24.17
N ARG A 8 -6.43 -22.72 -25.05
CA ARG A 8 -6.21 -21.41 -25.65
C ARG A 8 -7.43 -20.55 -25.35
N GLY A 9 -7.64 -20.26 -24.07
CA GLY A 9 -8.59 -19.30 -23.58
C GLY A 9 -7.87 -17.99 -23.23
N ALA A 10 -7.96 -17.06 -24.20
CA ALA A 10 -8.02 -15.61 -24.01
C ALA A 10 -7.26 -15.06 -22.79
N GLY A 11 -5.99 -14.86 -22.92
CA GLY A 11 -5.24 -13.92 -22.09
C GLY A 11 -5.69 -12.49 -22.37
N SER A 12 -6.84 -12.09 -21.84
CA SER A 12 -7.13 -10.69 -21.61
C SER A 12 -6.04 -10.18 -20.68
N LYS A 13 -5.03 -9.52 -21.24
CA LYS A 13 -4.05 -8.72 -20.51
C LYS A 13 -4.79 -7.54 -19.91
N ARG A 14 -5.63 -7.77 -18.90
CA ARG A 14 -5.93 -6.74 -17.93
C ARG A 14 -4.57 -6.41 -17.31
N LYS A 15 -4.04 -5.26 -17.69
CA LYS A 15 -2.93 -4.62 -16.97
C LYS A 15 -3.42 -4.50 -15.54
N LEU A 16 -3.12 -5.48 -14.72
CA LEU A 16 -3.27 -5.40 -13.28
C LEU A 16 -2.28 -4.31 -12.87
N VAL A 17 -2.78 -3.09 -12.81
CA VAL A 17 -2.05 -1.99 -12.20
C VAL A 17 -1.78 -2.49 -10.79
N HIS A 18 -0.53 -2.80 -10.49
CA HIS A 18 -0.16 -3.29 -9.19
C HIS A 18 -0.62 -2.27 -8.15
N PRO A 19 -1.30 -2.69 -7.07
CA PRO A 19 -1.79 -1.76 -6.05
C PRO A 19 -0.66 -0.85 -5.52
N ALA A 20 0.59 -1.32 -5.53
CA ALA A 20 1.76 -0.54 -5.20
C ALA A 20 2.00 0.63 -6.19
N GLN A 21 1.77 0.43 -7.49
CA GLN A 21 1.93 1.51 -8.49
C GLN A 21 0.86 2.60 -8.32
N LEU A 22 -0.36 2.20 -7.99
CA LEU A 22 -1.45 3.15 -7.75
C LEU A 22 -1.16 4.00 -6.50
N THR A 23 -0.65 3.40 -5.45
CA THR A 23 -0.25 4.11 -4.24
C THR A 23 0.91 5.07 -4.50
N LEU A 24 1.95 4.62 -5.21
CA LEU A 24 3.09 5.47 -5.58
C LEU A 24 2.64 6.65 -6.43
N LEU A 25 1.77 6.42 -7.42
CA LEU A 25 1.22 7.48 -8.26
C LEU A 25 0.40 8.49 -7.43
N GLY A 26 -0.42 8.02 -6.51
CA GLY A 26 -1.18 8.88 -5.59
C GLY A 26 -0.27 9.74 -4.70
N PHE A 27 0.85 9.19 -4.22
CA PHE A 27 1.85 9.95 -3.47
C PHE A 27 2.50 11.02 -4.34
N LEU A 28 2.90 10.66 -5.56
CA LEU A 28 3.54 11.59 -6.50
C LEU A 28 2.62 12.75 -6.88
N ILE A 29 1.36 12.45 -7.19
CA ILE A 29 0.34 13.47 -7.52
C ILE A 29 0.11 14.37 -6.30
N GLY A 30 0.03 13.82 -5.10
CA GLY A 30 -0.14 14.59 -3.88
C GLY A 30 1.03 15.53 -3.59
N ILE A 31 2.26 15.10 -3.82
CA ILE A 31 3.46 15.94 -3.70
C ILE A 31 3.43 17.06 -4.74
N ALA A 32 3.15 16.75 -6.01
CA ALA A 32 3.09 17.73 -7.07
C ALA A 32 2.01 18.80 -6.82
N ALA A 33 0.81 18.37 -6.42
CA ALA A 33 -0.28 19.27 -6.06
C ALA A 33 0.07 20.13 -4.83
N GLY A 34 0.65 19.53 -3.79
CA GLY A 34 1.09 20.26 -2.60
C GLY A 34 2.16 21.29 -2.92
N THR A 35 3.15 20.94 -3.72
CA THR A 35 4.19 21.86 -4.19
C THR A 35 3.60 23.04 -4.97
N ALA A 36 2.68 22.76 -5.88
CA ALA A 36 2.01 23.81 -6.66
C ALA A 36 1.22 24.77 -5.77
N LEU A 37 0.49 24.24 -4.78
CA LEU A 37 -0.27 25.06 -3.83
C LEU A 37 0.63 25.88 -2.89
N LEU A 38 1.73 25.31 -2.43
CA LEU A 38 2.69 26.02 -1.57
C LEU A 38 3.54 27.03 -2.35
N ALA A 39 3.77 26.83 -3.63
CA ALA A 39 4.47 27.79 -4.51
C ALA A 39 3.64 29.04 -4.82
N LEU A 40 2.32 29.03 -4.55
CA LEU A 40 1.48 30.21 -4.73
C LEU A 40 1.94 31.37 -3.82
N PRO A 41 1.95 32.60 -4.32
CA PRO A 41 2.37 33.76 -3.52
C PRO A 41 1.49 34.00 -2.30
N ILE A 42 0.26 33.51 -2.28
CA ILE A 42 -0.67 33.58 -1.15
C ILE A 42 -0.27 32.63 0.01
N SER A 43 0.56 31.64 -0.27
CA SER A 43 0.98 30.65 0.74
C SER A 43 2.08 31.16 1.67
N ARG A 44 2.74 32.27 1.33
CA ARG A 44 3.82 32.88 2.12
C ARG A 44 3.37 34.17 2.79
N THR A 45 3.90 34.47 3.97
CA THR A 45 3.58 35.69 4.75
C THR A 45 4.42 36.90 4.36
N GLY A 46 5.38 36.80 3.46
CA GLY A 46 6.28 37.91 3.07
C GLY A 46 6.14 38.32 1.61
N PRO A 47 6.77 39.44 1.20
CA PRO A 47 6.82 39.86 -0.20
C PRO A 47 7.59 38.84 -1.03
N GLY A 48 6.99 38.40 -2.14
CA GLY A 48 7.50 37.35 -3.03
C GLY A 48 6.90 35.98 -2.73
N GLY A 49 6.96 35.05 -3.68
CA GLY A 49 6.52 33.67 -3.54
C GLY A 49 7.53 32.82 -2.76
N ALA A 50 7.11 31.67 -2.28
CA ALA A 50 8.02 30.67 -1.75
C ALA A 50 8.92 30.14 -2.86
N SER A 51 10.17 29.84 -2.55
CA SER A 51 11.07 29.16 -3.48
C SER A 51 10.48 27.80 -3.85
N LEU A 52 10.56 27.42 -5.11
CA LEU A 52 10.08 26.10 -5.57
C LEU A 52 10.72 24.94 -4.78
N ILE A 53 11.98 25.10 -4.39
CA ILE A 53 12.70 24.11 -3.61
C ILE A 53 12.12 24.00 -2.21
N GLU A 54 11.85 25.11 -1.54
CA GLU A 54 11.25 25.13 -0.20
C GLU A 54 9.82 24.56 -0.23
N ALA A 55 9.03 24.94 -1.22
CA ALA A 55 7.68 24.41 -1.41
C ALA A 55 7.69 22.90 -1.66
N PHE A 56 8.61 22.42 -2.52
CA PHE A 56 8.75 21.01 -2.83
C PHE A 56 9.20 20.20 -1.61
N LEU A 57 10.26 20.64 -0.92
CA LEU A 57 10.78 19.94 0.25
C LEU A 57 9.76 19.92 1.39
N THR A 58 9.03 21.01 1.61
CA THR A 58 7.94 21.07 2.59
C THR A 58 6.80 20.13 2.22
N ALA A 59 6.39 20.10 0.94
CA ALA A 59 5.33 19.21 0.45
C ALA A 59 5.72 17.72 0.62
N VAL A 60 6.96 17.36 0.28
CA VAL A 60 7.49 15.99 0.47
C VAL A 60 7.53 15.63 1.95
N SER A 61 8.06 16.51 2.79
CA SER A 61 8.15 16.30 4.23
C SER A 61 6.77 16.13 4.88
N ALA A 62 5.82 16.97 4.51
CA ALA A 62 4.45 16.89 5.00
C ALA A 62 3.74 15.61 4.53
N LYS A 63 3.89 15.25 3.25
CA LYS A 63 3.24 14.08 2.64
C LYS A 63 3.81 12.76 3.17
N CYS A 64 5.13 12.69 3.38
CA CYS A 64 5.80 11.52 3.95
C CYS A 64 5.73 11.48 5.50
N VAL A 65 5.12 12.48 6.12
CA VAL A 65 5.02 12.61 7.60
C VAL A 65 6.39 12.59 8.27
N THR A 66 7.44 13.00 7.55
CA THR A 66 8.82 12.96 8.05
C THR A 66 9.06 14.08 9.08
N GLY A 67 8.28 15.17 9.01
CA GLY A 67 8.39 16.30 9.96
C GLY A 67 9.67 17.13 9.80
N HIS A 68 10.34 17.03 8.64
CA HIS A 68 11.54 17.81 8.39
C HIS A 68 11.17 19.27 8.10
N VAL A 69 11.56 20.15 9.00
CA VAL A 69 11.25 21.59 8.93
C VAL A 69 12.48 22.32 8.39
N ILE A 70 12.35 22.87 7.18
CA ILE A 70 13.43 23.63 6.51
C ILE A 70 13.30 25.13 6.80
N VAL A 71 12.04 25.58 6.95
CA VAL A 71 11.67 26.94 7.29
C VAL A 71 10.67 26.90 8.43
N ASP A 72 10.69 27.91 9.30
CA ASP A 72 9.73 27.99 10.40
C ASP A 72 8.31 28.07 9.86
N THR A 73 7.58 26.96 10.02
CA THR A 73 6.23 26.82 9.46
C THR A 73 5.26 27.89 9.97
N ARG A 74 5.47 28.38 11.17
CA ARG A 74 4.57 29.36 11.81
C ARG A 74 4.73 30.76 11.25
N THR A 75 5.96 31.17 10.99
CA THR A 75 6.27 32.55 10.58
C THR A 75 6.39 32.71 9.07
N TYR A 76 6.84 31.65 8.39
CA TYR A 76 7.11 31.67 6.97
C TYR A 76 5.83 31.43 6.12
N TRP A 77 5.00 30.47 6.52
CA TRP A 77 3.78 30.12 5.81
C TRP A 77 2.58 30.92 6.31
N SER A 78 1.80 31.46 5.39
CA SER A 78 0.51 32.09 5.69
C SER A 78 -0.48 31.06 6.27
N GLY A 79 -1.60 31.52 6.81
CA GLY A 79 -2.67 30.63 7.27
C GLY A 79 -3.14 29.64 6.17
N PHE A 80 -3.16 30.07 4.92
CA PHE A 80 -3.47 29.22 3.79
C PHE A 80 -2.39 28.13 3.60
N GLY A 81 -1.11 28.50 3.60
CA GLY A 81 0.00 27.54 3.49
C GLY A 81 -0.01 26.50 4.63
N GLN A 82 -0.30 26.91 5.85
CA GLN A 82 -0.41 26.01 7.01
C GLN A 82 -1.55 25.00 6.85
N VAL A 83 -2.71 25.43 6.36
CA VAL A 83 -3.85 24.52 6.06
C VAL A 83 -3.47 23.51 4.98
N VAL A 84 -2.78 23.94 3.91
CA VAL A 84 -2.30 23.04 2.86
C VAL A 84 -1.33 21.99 3.45
N ILE A 85 -0.37 22.39 4.28
CA ILE A 85 0.57 21.48 4.95
C ILE A 85 -0.19 20.49 5.83
N MET A 86 -1.15 20.94 6.62
CA MET A 86 -1.98 20.07 7.45
C MET A 86 -2.74 19.04 6.62
N MET A 87 -3.35 19.44 5.51
CA MET A 87 -4.03 18.53 4.59
C MET A 87 -3.08 17.49 3.98
N LEU A 88 -1.86 17.90 3.62
CA LEU A 88 -0.85 16.98 3.09
C LEU A 88 -0.46 15.91 4.13
N ILE A 89 -0.28 16.32 5.39
CA ILE A 89 0.04 15.39 6.50
C ILE A 89 -1.11 14.40 6.70
N GLN A 90 -2.37 14.88 6.70
CA GLN A 90 -3.54 14.01 6.86
C GLN A 90 -3.62 12.97 5.75
N VAL A 91 -3.56 13.41 4.49
CA VAL A 91 -3.62 12.50 3.34
C VAL A 91 -2.41 11.55 3.31
N GLY A 92 -1.21 12.01 3.71
CA GLY A 92 -0.01 11.19 3.83
C GLY A 92 -0.14 10.13 4.93
N GLY A 93 -0.53 10.53 6.14
CA GLY A 93 -0.67 9.65 7.29
C GLY A 93 -1.76 8.57 7.08
N PHE A 94 -2.93 8.95 6.61
CA PHE A 94 -3.99 7.98 6.26
C PHE A 94 -3.55 7.03 5.15
N GLY A 95 -2.84 7.54 4.14
CA GLY A 95 -2.32 6.72 3.05
C GLY A 95 -1.39 5.60 3.56
N VAL A 96 -0.45 5.91 4.44
CA VAL A 96 0.49 4.94 5.01
C VAL A 96 -0.23 3.90 5.87
N MET A 97 -1.15 4.32 6.75
CA MET A 97 -1.91 3.39 7.59
C MET A 97 -2.80 2.45 6.78
N THR A 98 -3.50 2.98 5.78
CA THR A 98 -4.35 2.18 4.90
C THR A 98 -3.52 1.15 4.12
N PHE A 99 -2.36 1.55 3.60
CA PHE A 99 -1.47 0.67 2.85
C PHE A 99 -0.90 -0.44 3.74
N ALA A 100 -0.46 -0.12 4.96
CA ALA A 100 0.01 -1.10 5.93
C ALA A 100 -1.08 -2.11 6.30
N SER A 101 -2.32 -1.66 6.47
CA SER A 101 -3.47 -2.52 6.76
C SER A 101 -3.80 -3.48 5.62
N ILE A 102 -3.78 -2.99 4.37
CA ILE A 102 -4.03 -3.81 3.18
C ILE A 102 -2.95 -4.89 3.04
N ILE A 103 -1.67 -4.53 3.21
CA ILE A 103 -0.57 -5.50 3.17
C ILE A 103 -0.73 -6.52 4.30
N GLY A 104 -1.03 -6.09 5.52
CA GLY A 104 -1.25 -6.97 6.66
C GLY A 104 -2.34 -8.00 6.37
N ILE A 105 -3.50 -7.57 5.87
CA ILE A 105 -4.61 -8.46 5.51
C ILE A 105 -4.20 -9.41 4.36
N ALA A 106 -3.49 -8.92 3.35
CA ALA A 106 -3.05 -9.73 2.22
C ALA A 106 -2.07 -10.83 2.65
N VAL A 107 -1.13 -10.50 3.56
CA VAL A 107 -0.16 -11.46 4.13
C VAL A 107 -0.87 -12.50 4.99
N VAL A 108 -1.77 -12.08 5.89
CA VAL A 108 -2.54 -12.99 6.75
C VAL A 108 -3.39 -13.94 5.91
N ARG A 109 -4.05 -13.46 4.86
CA ARG A 109 -4.82 -14.32 3.94
C ARG A 109 -3.96 -15.35 3.22
N ARG A 110 -2.76 -14.98 2.79
CA ARG A 110 -1.83 -15.92 2.16
C ARG A 110 -1.33 -17.00 3.14
N LEU A 111 -1.07 -16.63 4.38
CA LEU A 111 -0.65 -17.59 5.42
C LEU A 111 -1.79 -18.54 5.80
N SER A 112 -3.02 -18.04 5.93
CA SER A 112 -4.19 -18.87 6.24
C SER A 112 -4.50 -19.91 5.15
N LEU A 113 -4.29 -19.58 3.88
CA LEU A 113 -4.46 -20.53 2.78
C LEU A 113 -3.38 -21.62 2.82
N ARG A 114 -2.14 -21.27 3.12
CA ARG A 114 -1.04 -22.25 3.25
C ARG A 114 -1.27 -23.22 4.39
N SER A 115 -1.66 -22.74 5.56
CA SER A 115 -1.93 -23.60 6.72
C SER A 115 -3.11 -24.56 6.49
N ARG A 116 -4.11 -24.16 5.73
CA ARG A 116 -5.23 -25.04 5.33
C ARG A 116 -4.81 -26.15 4.39
N ILE A 117 -3.92 -25.87 3.44
CA ILE A 117 -3.38 -26.88 2.52
C ILE A 117 -2.52 -27.89 3.27
N THR A 118 -1.67 -27.43 4.19
CA THR A 118 -0.82 -28.32 5.00
C THR A 118 -1.66 -29.20 5.95
N ALA A 119 -2.67 -28.64 6.58
CA ALA A 119 -3.57 -29.41 7.45
C ALA A 119 -4.40 -30.46 6.67
N ALA A 120 -4.78 -30.15 5.42
CA ALA A 120 -5.47 -31.13 4.58
C ALA A 120 -4.55 -32.28 4.14
N ASP A 121 -3.27 -31.98 3.89
CA ASP A 121 -2.26 -32.98 3.51
C ASP A 121 -1.94 -33.91 4.69
N ASP A 122 -1.78 -33.36 5.89
CA ASP A 122 -1.59 -34.14 7.12
C ASP A 122 -2.79 -35.06 7.41
N THR A 123 -4.01 -34.60 7.16
CA THR A 123 -5.23 -35.42 7.35
C THR A 123 -5.27 -36.58 6.37
N ILE A 124 -4.81 -36.41 5.15
CA ILE A 124 -4.74 -37.46 4.13
C ILE A 124 -3.68 -38.50 4.52
N LEU A 125 -2.54 -38.08 5.06
CA LEU A 125 -1.47 -38.97 5.48
C LEU A 125 -1.87 -39.81 6.71
N VAL A 126 -2.59 -39.22 7.68
CA VAL A 126 -3.10 -39.93 8.86
C VAL A 126 -4.23 -40.90 8.51
N SER A 127 -5.02 -40.59 7.47
CA SER A 127 -6.10 -41.49 6.98
C SER A 127 -5.62 -42.54 5.97
N GLY A 128 -4.31 -42.69 5.81
CA GLY A 128 -3.70 -43.65 4.89
C GLY A 128 -3.91 -45.12 5.30
N PRO A 129 -3.42 -46.06 4.48
CA PRO A 129 -3.72 -47.48 4.60
C PRO A 129 -3.28 -48.14 5.92
N THR A 130 -2.39 -47.46 6.68
CA THR A 130 -1.94 -47.93 8.00
C THR A 130 -3.05 -47.86 9.06
N ALA A 131 -3.88 -46.84 9.06
CA ALA A 131 -5.02 -46.75 9.99
C ALA A 131 -6.06 -47.84 9.76
N LYS A 132 -6.25 -48.27 8.50
CA LYS A 132 -7.11 -49.42 8.17
C LYS A 132 -6.52 -50.76 8.62
N ALA A 133 -5.21 -50.93 8.61
CA ALA A 133 -4.53 -52.14 9.06
C ALA A 133 -4.60 -52.29 10.59
N GLU A 134 -4.45 -51.24 11.36
CA GLU A 134 -4.59 -51.26 12.82
C GLU A 134 -6.02 -51.54 13.26
N ALA A 135 -7.01 -50.89 12.61
CA ALA A 135 -8.43 -51.16 12.92
C ALA A 135 -8.83 -52.60 12.63
N PHE A 136 -8.19 -53.26 11.67
CA PHE A 136 -8.42 -54.66 11.33
C PHE A 136 -7.76 -55.61 12.34
N SER A 137 -6.61 -55.26 12.92
CA SER A 137 -5.91 -56.09 13.92
C SER A 137 -6.59 -56.11 15.29
N LEU A 138 -7.29 -55.06 15.66
CA LEU A 138 -8.03 -54.96 16.94
C LEU A 138 -9.38 -55.68 16.95
N ARG A 139 -9.80 -56.28 15.84
CA ARG A 139 -11.08 -56.99 15.70
C ARG A 139 -10.96 -58.51 15.75
N ARG A 140 -9.79 -59.03 16.08
CA ARG A 140 -9.56 -60.45 16.34
C ARG A 140 -9.39 -60.71 17.89
#